data_b9be2faa4a5362641ce37932c0902d5b
#
_entry.id   b9be2faa4a5362641ce37932c0902d5b
#
_cell.length_a   1.000
_cell.length_b   1.000
_cell.length_c   1.000
_cell.angle_alpha   90.00
_cell.angle_beta   90.00
_cell.angle_gamma   90.00
#
_symmetry.space_group_name_H-M   'P 1'
#
loop_
_entity.id
_entity.type
_entity.pdbx_description
1 polymer ?
#
loop_
_entity_poly.entity_id
_entity_poly.type
_entity_poly.pdbx_seq_one_letter_code
_entity_poly.pdbx_strand_id
1 'polypeptide(L)'
;VHVAKSVAAGSCRDICTAKRVVTGMSLAGVRRCEEPQTRRSGNGNFLTVKGARENNLRNLDVKFPLGEFICVTGISGSGKSSLINEILYKTLACELNGARSRAGKCDGIEGLEFVDKVIGIDQQPIGRTPRSNPATYTGVFNDIRTVFSQTQDAKMRGYGPGRFSFNVKGGRCEACEGNGILQIEMHFLPDVYVPCEVCKGARYNRETLEVKYKEKNISDVLKRTVEEAGVFFAN
;
A
#
# COMPACT_ATOMS: atom_id res chain seq x y z
N VAL A 1 2.33 14.04 -11.02
CA VAL A 1 2.43 13.42 -12.35
C VAL A 1 3.72 12.62 -12.36
N HIS A 2 3.63 11.28 -12.30
CA HIS A 2 4.79 10.43 -12.51
C HIS A 2 5.10 10.43 -14.01
N VAL A 3 6.12 11.18 -14.40
CA VAL A 3 6.65 11.10 -15.76
C VAL A 3 7.33 9.75 -15.90
N ALA A 4 6.78 8.86 -16.71
CA ALA A 4 7.42 7.59 -17.04
C ALA A 4 8.76 7.89 -17.73
N LYS A 5 9.87 7.55 -17.07
CA LYS A 5 11.21 7.73 -17.62
C LYS A 5 11.64 6.43 -18.31
N SER A 6 11.89 6.48 -19.61
CA SER A 6 12.51 5.36 -20.29
C SER A 6 13.95 5.17 -19.78
N VAL A 7 14.27 3.97 -19.29
CA VAL A 7 15.59 3.66 -18.72
C VAL A 7 16.52 3.02 -19.76
N ALA A 8 15.96 2.28 -20.71
CA ALA A 8 16.67 1.73 -21.86
C ALA A 8 15.71 1.50 -23.03
N ALA A 9 16.24 1.61 -24.24
CA ALA A 9 15.55 1.31 -25.49
C ALA A 9 16.54 0.61 -26.44
N GLY A 10 16.06 -0.35 -27.21
CA GLY A 10 16.88 -1.09 -28.14
C GLY A 10 16.32 -2.48 -28.45
N SER A 11 17.12 -3.34 -29.04
CA SER A 11 16.78 -4.74 -29.28
C SER A 11 16.70 -5.51 -27.97
N CYS A 12 16.12 -6.71 -27.97
CA CYS A 12 16.05 -7.59 -26.81
C CYS A 12 17.46 -7.84 -26.21
N ARG A 13 18.46 -7.97 -27.06
CA ARG A 13 19.86 -8.17 -26.65
C ARG A 13 20.40 -6.93 -25.91
N ASP A 14 20.11 -5.71 -26.39
CA ASP A 14 20.54 -4.47 -25.76
C ASP A 14 19.91 -4.29 -24.38
N ILE A 15 18.63 -4.64 -24.23
CA ILE A 15 17.91 -4.58 -22.97
C ILE A 15 18.46 -5.61 -21.97
N CYS A 16 18.76 -6.83 -22.41
CA CYS A 16 19.37 -7.89 -21.57
C CYS A 16 20.75 -7.51 -21.05
N THR A 17 21.52 -6.74 -21.80
CA THR A 17 22.87 -6.30 -21.41
C THR A 17 22.89 -5.03 -20.56
N ALA A 18 21.79 -4.31 -20.47
CA ALA A 18 21.66 -3.06 -19.72
C ALA A 18 21.63 -3.31 -18.20
N LYS A 19 22.75 -3.09 -17.50
CA LYS A 19 22.98 -3.43 -16.07
C LYS A 19 22.00 -2.78 -15.08
N ARG A 20 21.27 -1.72 -15.46
CA ARG A 20 20.34 -0.99 -14.57
C ARG A 20 18.87 -1.28 -14.85
N VAL A 21 18.57 -2.17 -15.78
CA VAL A 21 17.19 -2.47 -16.21
C VAL A 21 16.76 -3.77 -15.57
N VAL A 22 15.81 -3.68 -14.61
CA VAL A 22 15.28 -4.86 -13.90
C VAL A 22 14.70 -5.89 -14.88
N THR A 23 13.96 -5.44 -15.90
CA THR A 23 13.42 -6.31 -16.96
C THR A 23 14.54 -7.03 -17.72
N GLY A 24 15.62 -6.30 -18.05
CA GLY A 24 16.79 -6.89 -18.73
C GLY A 24 17.47 -7.96 -17.86
N MET A 25 17.66 -7.69 -16.59
CA MET A 25 18.22 -8.66 -15.62
C MET A 25 17.34 -9.92 -15.50
N SER A 26 16.02 -9.77 -15.53
CA SER A 26 15.09 -10.90 -15.48
C SER A 26 15.10 -11.69 -16.78
N LEU A 27 15.13 -11.04 -17.93
CA LEU A 27 15.23 -11.68 -19.26
C LEU A 27 16.57 -12.40 -19.44
N ALA A 28 17.66 -11.81 -18.97
CA ALA A 28 18.99 -12.42 -18.99
C ALA A 28 19.16 -13.56 -17.97
N GLY A 29 18.17 -13.79 -17.12
CA GLY A 29 18.22 -14.82 -16.07
C GLY A 29 19.15 -14.50 -14.90
N VAL A 30 19.68 -13.28 -14.82
CA VAL A 30 20.50 -12.79 -13.70
C VAL A 30 19.63 -12.61 -12.44
N ARG A 31 18.41 -12.14 -12.62
CA ARG A 31 17.40 -12.04 -11.55
C ARG A 31 16.34 -13.10 -11.78
N ARG A 32 16.34 -14.13 -10.97
CA ARG A 32 15.38 -15.23 -11.01
C ARG A 32 14.67 -15.34 -9.66
N CYS A 33 13.41 -15.76 -9.71
CA CYS A 33 12.75 -16.33 -8.55
C CYS A 33 13.14 -17.81 -8.52
N GLU A 34 13.80 -18.25 -7.46
CA GLU A 34 14.16 -19.66 -7.32
C GLU A 34 12.89 -20.49 -7.17
N GLU A 35 12.74 -21.51 -7.99
CA GLU A 35 11.67 -22.48 -7.85
C GLU A 35 12.04 -23.49 -6.76
N PRO A 36 11.15 -23.72 -5.78
CA PRO A 36 11.39 -24.73 -4.77
C PRO A 36 11.41 -26.12 -5.41
N GLN A 37 12.39 -26.95 -5.07
CA GLN A 37 12.52 -28.30 -5.58
C GLN A 37 11.35 -29.20 -5.15
N THR A 38 10.83 -28.96 -3.94
CA THR A 38 9.63 -29.64 -3.42
C THR A 38 8.54 -28.62 -3.18
N ARG A 39 7.35 -28.89 -3.72
CA ARG A 39 6.17 -28.07 -3.49
C ARG A 39 5.37 -28.62 -2.33
N ARG A 40 4.79 -27.75 -1.52
CA ARG A 40 3.85 -28.16 -0.47
C ARG A 40 2.58 -28.69 -1.12
N SER A 41 2.07 -29.83 -0.62
CA SER A 41 0.72 -30.30 -0.93
C SER A 41 -0.27 -29.49 -0.13
N GLY A 42 -1.41 -29.16 -0.72
CA GLY A 42 -2.54 -28.55 -0.01
C GLY A 42 -3.05 -29.43 1.13
N ASN A 43 -4.02 -28.93 1.86
CA ASN A 43 -4.64 -29.66 2.97
C ASN A 43 -5.76 -30.63 2.53
N GLY A 44 -5.98 -30.78 1.22
CA GLY A 44 -7.02 -31.63 0.65
C GLY A 44 -8.42 -31.01 0.61
N ASN A 45 -8.62 -29.84 1.21
CA ASN A 45 -9.88 -29.11 1.18
C ASN A 45 -9.95 -28.16 0.01
N PHE A 46 -11.16 -27.86 -0.44
CA PHE A 46 -11.39 -26.96 -1.57
C PHE A 46 -12.46 -25.93 -1.24
N LEU A 47 -12.28 -24.74 -1.76
CA LEU A 47 -13.33 -23.75 -1.87
C LEU A 47 -13.86 -23.82 -3.31
N THR A 48 -15.16 -24.06 -3.49
CA THR A 48 -15.72 -24.26 -4.82
C THR A 48 -16.78 -23.20 -5.10
N VAL A 49 -16.53 -22.38 -6.11
CA VAL A 49 -17.54 -21.47 -6.67
C VAL A 49 -18.39 -22.27 -7.65
N LYS A 50 -19.71 -22.25 -7.46
CA LYS A 50 -20.70 -22.92 -8.30
C LYS A 50 -21.45 -21.93 -9.17
N GLY A 51 -21.61 -22.24 -10.43
CA GLY A 51 -22.45 -21.51 -11.36
C GLY A 51 -22.05 -20.04 -11.55
N ALA A 52 -20.76 -19.74 -11.61
CA ALA A 52 -20.27 -18.37 -11.81
C ALA A 52 -20.73 -17.79 -13.14
N ARG A 53 -21.55 -16.71 -13.11
CA ARG A 53 -22.18 -16.11 -14.30
C ARG A 53 -22.21 -14.58 -14.28
N GLU A 54 -21.30 -13.96 -13.55
CA GLU A 54 -21.18 -12.50 -13.54
C GLU A 54 -20.41 -12.02 -14.79
N ASN A 55 -20.87 -10.94 -15.39
CA ASN A 55 -20.32 -10.35 -16.62
C ASN A 55 -20.23 -11.35 -17.78
N ASN A 56 -18.99 -11.69 -18.19
CA ASN A 56 -18.72 -12.61 -19.31
C ASN A 56 -18.55 -14.08 -18.90
N LEU A 57 -18.74 -14.42 -17.63
CA LEU A 57 -18.66 -15.80 -17.15
C LEU A 57 -19.89 -16.61 -17.59
N ARG A 58 -19.67 -17.84 -18.04
CA ARG A 58 -20.68 -18.69 -18.63
C ARG A 58 -21.01 -19.92 -17.75
N ASN A 59 -21.54 -19.62 -16.56
CA ASN A 59 -21.97 -20.66 -15.61
C ASN A 59 -20.87 -21.68 -15.28
N LEU A 60 -19.71 -21.15 -14.77
CA LEU A 60 -18.52 -21.94 -14.48
C LEU A 60 -18.52 -22.44 -13.04
N ASP A 61 -18.12 -23.70 -12.87
CA ASP A 61 -17.73 -24.24 -11.57
C ASP A 61 -16.22 -24.22 -11.45
N VAL A 62 -15.70 -23.58 -10.38
CA VAL A 62 -14.26 -23.40 -10.18
C VAL A 62 -13.87 -23.83 -8.77
N LYS A 63 -12.90 -24.76 -8.68
CA LYS A 63 -12.35 -25.26 -7.42
C LYS A 63 -11.02 -24.55 -7.10
N PHE A 64 -10.89 -24.07 -5.89
CA PHE A 64 -9.68 -23.46 -5.35
C PHE A 64 -9.13 -24.37 -4.24
N PRO A 65 -7.98 -25.03 -4.42
CA PRO A 65 -7.38 -25.87 -3.37
C PRO A 65 -6.92 -24.99 -2.20
N LEU A 66 -7.20 -25.39 -0.96
CA LEU A 66 -6.81 -24.65 0.22
C LEU A 66 -5.43 -25.09 0.73
N GLY A 67 -4.74 -24.16 1.43
CA GLY A 67 -3.39 -24.39 1.93
C GLY A 67 -2.29 -24.20 0.87
N GLU A 68 -2.63 -23.65 -0.30
CA GLU A 68 -1.71 -23.42 -1.41
C GLU A 68 -1.67 -21.97 -1.86
N PHE A 69 -0.63 -21.60 -2.60
CA PHE A 69 -0.56 -20.33 -3.32
C PHE A 69 -1.16 -20.51 -4.72
N ILE A 70 -2.25 -19.82 -5.00
CA ILE A 70 -3.03 -19.95 -6.23
C ILE A 70 -2.85 -18.71 -7.10
N CYS A 71 -2.40 -18.87 -8.33
CA CYS A 71 -2.35 -17.82 -9.33
C CYS A 71 -3.48 -17.97 -10.36
N VAL A 72 -4.29 -16.90 -10.53
CA VAL A 72 -5.30 -16.82 -11.59
C VAL A 72 -4.78 -15.93 -12.70
N THR A 73 -4.46 -16.53 -13.84
CA THR A 73 -3.83 -15.87 -14.99
C THR A 73 -4.73 -15.93 -16.24
N GLY A 74 -4.40 -15.15 -17.24
CA GLY A 74 -5.12 -15.10 -18.52
C GLY A 74 -5.09 -13.72 -19.16
N ILE A 75 -5.55 -13.62 -20.39
CA ILE A 75 -5.62 -12.36 -21.14
C ILE A 75 -6.58 -11.36 -20.50
N SER A 76 -6.42 -10.06 -20.84
CA SER A 76 -7.35 -9.01 -20.37
C SER A 76 -8.78 -9.34 -20.88
N GLY A 77 -9.78 -9.13 -20.03
CA GLY A 77 -11.18 -9.39 -20.37
C GLY A 77 -11.61 -10.86 -20.24
N SER A 78 -10.73 -11.81 -19.84
CA SER A 78 -11.10 -13.24 -19.71
C SER A 78 -12.02 -13.57 -18.53
N GLY A 79 -12.36 -12.61 -17.67
CA GLY A 79 -13.26 -12.82 -16.54
C GLY A 79 -12.59 -13.05 -15.19
N LYS A 80 -11.23 -12.95 -15.08
CA LYS A 80 -10.50 -13.14 -13.82
C LYS A 80 -11.03 -12.28 -12.69
N SER A 81 -11.16 -10.98 -12.92
CA SER A 81 -11.66 -10.03 -11.92
C SER A 81 -13.13 -10.27 -11.57
N SER A 82 -13.94 -10.71 -12.54
CA SER A 82 -15.33 -11.09 -12.29
C SER A 82 -15.43 -12.32 -11.37
N LEU A 83 -14.58 -13.31 -11.59
CA LEU A 83 -14.55 -14.52 -10.77
C LEU A 83 -13.99 -14.22 -9.36
N ILE A 84 -12.82 -13.58 -9.30
CA ILE A 84 -12.10 -13.40 -8.02
C ILE A 84 -12.67 -12.25 -7.21
N ASN A 85 -12.78 -11.03 -7.80
CA ASN A 85 -13.15 -9.85 -7.03
C ASN A 85 -14.67 -9.75 -6.85
N GLU A 86 -15.45 -9.96 -7.94
CA GLU A 86 -16.89 -9.74 -7.88
C GLU A 86 -17.63 -10.92 -7.24
N ILE A 87 -17.24 -12.15 -7.52
CA ILE A 87 -17.91 -13.35 -6.97
C ILE A 87 -17.20 -13.80 -5.70
N LEU A 88 -16.00 -14.38 -5.83
CA LEU A 88 -15.32 -15.05 -4.72
C LEU A 88 -15.09 -14.12 -3.52
N TYR A 89 -14.36 -13.03 -3.73
CA TYR A 89 -14.00 -12.11 -2.64
C TYR A 89 -15.23 -11.48 -1.99
N LYS A 90 -16.18 -10.94 -2.78
CA LYS A 90 -17.35 -10.27 -2.22
C LYS A 90 -18.27 -11.26 -1.48
N THR A 91 -18.44 -12.50 -1.97
CA THR A 91 -19.22 -13.50 -1.24
C THR A 91 -18.54 -13.85 0.08
N LEU A 92 -17.24 -14.15 0.08
CA LEU A 92 -16.50 -14.45 1.29
C LEU A 92 -16.51 -13.26 2.28
N ALA A 93 -16.36 -12.03 1.80
CA ALA A 93 -16.41 -10.84 2.64
C ALA A 93 -17.80 -10.64 3.29
N CYS A 94 -18.87 -10.98 2.59
CA CYS A 94 -20.22 -10.93 3.14
C CYS A 94 -20.43 -12.02 4.20
N GLU A 95 -20.08 -13.26 3.88
CA GLU A 95 -20.34 -14.43 4.75
C GLU A 95 -19.42 -14.47 5.98
N LEU A 96 -18.12 -14.19 5.81
CA LEU A 96 -17.14 -14.34 6.87
C LEU A 96 -16.85 -13.02 7.62
N ASN A 97 -16.83 -11.89 6.92
CA ASN A 97 -16.46 -10.61 7.53
C ASN A 97 -17.67 -9.69 7.76
N GLY A 98 -18.89 -10.09 7.42
CA GLY A 98 -20.10 -9.28 7.57
C GLY A 98 -20.15 -8.03 6.68
N ALA A 99 -19.43 -8.01 5.55
CA ALA A 99 -19.40 -6.88 4.65
C ALA A 99 -20.75 -6.68 3.95
N ARG A 100 -21.18 -5.41 3.78
CA ARG A 100 -22.44 -5.06 3.09
C ARG A 100 -22.22 -4.82 1.59
N SER A 101 -21.49 -5.73 0.91
CA SER A 101 -21.26 -5.65 -0.53
C SER A 101 -22.15 -6.62 -1.28
N ARG A 102 -22.62 -6.23 -2.47
CA ARG A 102 -23.40 -7.14 -3.33
C ARG A 102 -22.40 -8.02 -4.07
N ALA A 103 -22.46 -9.32 -3.84
CA ALA A 103 -21.69 -10.33 -4.58
C ALA A 103 -22.19 -10.47 -6.01
N GLY A 104 -21.32 -10.88 -6.92
CA GLY A 104 -21.65 -11.23 -8.29
C GLY A 104 -22.51 -12.49 -8.39
N LYS A 105 -23.09 -12.71 -9.55
CA LYS A 105 -24.04 -13.82 -9.78
C LYS A 105 -23.33 -15.16 -9.80
N CYS A 106 -23.68 -16.03 -8.86
CA CYS A 106 -23.30 -17.45 -8.79
C CYS A 106 -24.42 -18.24 -8.10
N ASP A 107 -24.33 -19.54 -8.09
CA ASP A 107 -25.28 -20.40 -7.37
C ASP A 107 -24.90 -20.54 -5.89
N GLY A 108 -23.64 -20.37 -5.57
CA GLY A 108 -23.11 -20.41 -4.21
C GLY A 108 -21.63 -20.73 -4.15
N ILE A 109 -21.10 -20.78 -2.92
CA ILE A 109 -19.72 -21.20 -2.63
C ILE A 109 -19.77 -22.31 -1.60
N GLU A 110 -19.17 -23.45 -1.92
CA GLU A 110 -18.99 -24.60 -1.02
C GLU A 110 -17.61 -24.54 -0.36
N GLY A 111 -17.49 -25.07 0.87
CA GLY A 111 -16.21 -25.13 1.61
C GLY A 111 -15.94 -23.91 2.46
N LEU A 112 -16.94 -23.09 2.75
CA LEU A 112 -16.82 -21.89 3.61
C LEU A 112 -16.38 -22.27 5.03
N GLU A 113 -16.74 -23.45 5.50
CA GLU A 113 -16.38 -23.98 6.82
C GLU A 113 -14.87 -24.17 7.03
N PHE A 114 -14.09 -24.17 5.94
CA PHE A 114 -12.63 -24.29 6.00
C PHE A 114 -11.89 -22.93 6.02
N VAL A 115 -12.62 -21.79 6.05
CA VAL A 115 -12.06 -20.45 5.95
C VAL A 115 -12.62 -19.57 7.06
N ASP A 116 -11.73 -19.00 7.89
CA ASP A 116 -12.14 -18.16 9.02
C ASP A 116 -12.44 -16.72 8.61
N LYS A 117 -11.67 -16.17 7.68
CA LYS A 117 -11.79 -14.78 7.21
C LYS A 117 -11.18 -14.62 5.82
N VAL A 118 -11.57 -13.53 5.15
CA VAL A 118 -10.96 -13.12 3.88
C VAL A 118 -10.32 -11.74 4.03
N ILE A 119 -9.14 -11.57 3.45
CA ILE A 119 -8.42 -10.31 3.41
C ILE A 119 -8.17 -9.95 1.95
N GLY A 120 -8.73 -8.81 1.52
CA GLY A 120 -8.47 -8.26 0.19
C GLY A 120 -7.25 -7.34 0.23
N ILE A 121 -6.27 -7.62 -0.61
CA ILE A 121 -5.09 -6.76 -0.79
C ILE A 121 -5.10 -6.29 -2.24
N ASP A 122 -5.09 -4.99 -2.44
CA ASP A 122 -5.05 -4.37 -3.76
C ASP A 122 -3.80 -3.49 -3.94
N GLN A 123 -3.63 -2.91 -5.11
CA GLN A 123 -2.51 -2.02 -5.42
C GLN A 123 -2.86 -0.54 -5.19
N GLN A 124 -3.99 -0.23 -4.56
CA GLN A 124 -4.35 1.15 -4.31
C GLN A 124 -3.42 1.76 -3.24
N PRO A 125 -3.11 3.06 -3.36
CA PRO A 125 -2.28 3.72 -2.36
C PRO A 125 -2.97 3.67 -0.99
N ILE A 126 -2.16 3.60 0.07
CA ILE A 126 -2.62 3.65 1.46
C ILE A 126 -3.23 5.03 1.73
N GLY A 127 -4.56 5.09 1.68
CA GLY A 127 -5.34 6.31 1.84
C GLY A 127 -5.31 7.23 0.60
N ARG A 128 -6.26 8.16 0.57
CA ARG A 128 -6.48 9.07 -0.58
C ARG A 128 -6.08 10.52 -0.28
N THR A 129 -5.49 10.76 0.87
CA THR A 129 -5.13 12.12 1.29
C THR A 129 -3.60 12.29 1.34
N PRO A 130 -3.10 13.51 1.18
CA PRO A 130 -1.67 13.81 1.33
C PRO A 130 -1.10 13.44 2.72
N ARG A 131 -1.97 13.26 3.72
CA ARG A 131 -1.61 12.88 5.10
C ARG A 131 -1.44 11.38 5.29
N SER A 132 -1.89 10.58 4.33
CA SER A 132 -1.80 9.12 4.40
C SER A 132 -0.37 8.66 4.16
N ASN A 133 0.16 7.88 5.09
CA ASN A 133 1.48 7.25 4.99
C ASN A 133 1.51 5.95 5.79
N PRO A 134 2.48 5.06 5.56
CA PRO A 134 2.58 3.77 6.24
C PRO A 134 2.61 3.89 7.77
N ALA A 135 3.32 4.88 8.31
CA ALA A 135 3.46 5.05 9.77
C ALA A 135 2.13 5.40 10.45
N THR A 136 1.28 6.22 9.80
CA THR A 136 -0.07 6.51 10.31
C THR A 136 -1.03 5.34 10.15
N TYR A 137 -0.91 4.61 9.06
CA TYR A 137 -1.78 3.46 8.77
C TYR A 137 -1.55 2.32 9.77
N THR A 138 -0.31 2.01 10.09
CA THR A 138 0.05 0.96 11.06
C THR A 138 -0.06 1.40 12.52
N GLY A 139 -0.26 2.69 12.78
CA GLY A 139 -0.32 3.25 14.14
C GLY A 139 1.04 3.58 14.76
N VAL A 140 2.16 3.12 14.19
CA VAL A 140 3.53 3.32 14.72
C VAL A 140 3.90 4.81 14.83
N PHE A 141 3.22 5.68 14.11
CA PHE A 141 3.42 7.12 14.22
C PHE A 141 3.12 7.66 15.61
N ASN A 142 2.26 7.00 16.39
CA ASN A 142 1.99 7.38 17.79
C ASN A 142 3.24 7.19 18.66
N ASP A 143 3.95 6.07 18.47
CA ASP A 143 5.18 5.75 19.19
C ASP A 143 6.29 6.72 18.79
N ILE A 144 6.44 7.01 17.50
CA ILE A 144 7.38 8.02 17.00
C ILE A 144 7.15 9.38 17.66
N ARG A 145 5.90 9.85 17.74
CA ARG A 145 5.56 11.12 18.40
C ARG A 145 5.90 11.10 19.89
N THR A 146 5.69 9.98 20.55
CA THR A 146 6.05 9.79 21.95
C THR A 146 7.55 9.89 22.15
N VAL A 147 8.36 9.23 21.32
CA VAL A 147 9.82 9.33 21.35
C VAL A 147 10.28 10.80 21.21
N PHE A 148 9.74 11.54 20.24
CA PHE A 148 10.09 12.96 20.07
C PHE A 148 9.69 13.81 21.28
N SER A 149 8.55 13.57 21.90
CA SER A 149 8.09 14.30 23.09
C SER A 149 8.95 14.03 24.34
N GLN A 150 9.67 12.92 24.36
CA GLN A 150 10.56 12.53 25.45
C GLN A 150 11.97 13.13 25.31
N THR A 151 12.31 13.74 24.19
CA THR A 151 13.60 14.42 24.02
C THR A 151 13.75 15.56 25.01
N GLN A 152 15.00 15.90 25.36
CA GLN A 152 15.30 16.97 26.29
C GLN A 152 14.73 18.32 25.81
N ASP A 153 14.92 18.63 24.53
CA ASP A 153 14.41 19.87 23.92
C ASP A 153 12.89 19.97 23.98
N ALA A 154 12.18 18.86 23.70
CA ALA A 154 10.71 18.84 23.78
C ALA A 154 10.23 19.04 25.22
N LYS A 155 10.87 18.40 26.20
CA LYS A 155 10.54 18.55 27.63
C LYS A 155 10.76 19.99 28.12
N MET A 156 11.90 20.61 27.77
CA MET A 156 12.19 22.00 28.14
C MET A 156 11.16 22.99 27.57
N ARG A 157 10.62 22.70 26.39
CA ARG A 157 9.60 23.52 25.71
C ARG A 157 8.16 23.15 26.09
N GLY A 158 7.95 22.13 26.91
CA GLY A 158 6.61 21.63 27.27
C GLY A 158 5.86 20.99 26.10
N TYR A 159 6.57 20.40 25.13
CA TYR A 159 5.97 19.80 23.95
C TYR A 159 5.55 18.35 24.20
N GLY A 160 4.26 18.11 24.27
CA GLY A 160 3.68 16.76 24.33
C GLY A 160 3.59 16.08 22.94
N PRO A 161 3.18 14.80 22.87
CA PRO A 161 3.08 14.04 21.63
C PRO A 161 2.18 14.68 20.56
N GLY A 162 1.16 15.47 20.99
CA GLY A 162 0.27 16.23 20.10
C GLY A 162 0.99 17.26 19.25
N ARG A 163 2.08 17.87 19.78
CA ARG A 163 2.91 18.84 19.05
C ARG A 163 3.53 18.24 17.80
N PHE A 164 3.84 16.98 17.83
CA PHE A 164 4.46 16.22 16.73
C PHE A 164 3.44 15.57 15.78
N SER A 165 2.16 15.94 15.89
CA SER A 165 1.11 15.53 14.96
C SER A 165 0.90 16.58 13.88
N PHE A 166 0.96 16.17 12.62
CA PHE A 166 0.60 17.06 11.50
C PHE A 166 -0.92 17.20 11.30
N ASN A 167 -1.75 16.50 12.08
CA ASN A 167 -3.20 16.60 12.06
C ASN A 167 -3.76 17.59 13.09
N VAL A 168 -2.98 17.93 14.12
CA VAL A 168 -3.40 18.78 15.25
C VAL A 168 -2.76 20.14 15.15
N LYS A 169 -3.52 21.20 15.47
CA LYS A 169 -3.00 22.57 15.57
C LYS A 169 -1.90 22.67 16.61
N GLY A 170 -0.98 23.60 16.41
CA GLY A 170 0.11 23.90 17.34
C GLY A 170 1.47 23.47 16.80
N GLY A 171 1.65 22.26 16.29
CA GLY A 171 2.93 21.80 15.73
C GLY A 171 2.96 21.73 14.21
N ARG A 172 1.81 21.64 13.57
CA ARG A 172 1.70 21.57 12.10
C ARG A 172 1.94 22.95 11.45
N CYS A 173 2.29 22.93 10.18
CA CYS A 173 2.27 24.14 9.36
C CYS A 173 0.80 24.55 9.12
N GLU A 174 0.41 25.73 9.56
CA GLU A 174 -0.96 26.21 9.41
C GLU A 174 -1.29 26.64 7.97
N ALA A 175 -0.28 27.04 7.16
CA ALA A 175 -0.52 27.40 5.75
C ALA A 175 -1.00 26.26 4.88
N CYS A 176 -0.51 25.03 5.13
CA CYS A 176 -0.96 23.83 4.43
C CYS A 176 -1.72 22.85 5.35
N GLU A 177 -2.04 23.27 6.56
CA GLU A 177 -2.70 22.47 7.58
C GLU A 177 -2.09 21.08 7.82
N GLY A 178 -0.77 20.96 7.64
CA GLY A 178 -0.04 19.71 7.80
C GLY A 178 -0.03 18.79 6.56
N ASN A 179 -0.59 19.23 5.44
CA ASN A 179 -0.57 18.46 4.18
C ASN A 179 0.83 18.44 3.53
N GLY A 180 1.64 19.47 3.77
CA GLY A 180 2.94 19.66 3.11
C GLY A 180 2.85 20.15 1.68
N ILE A 181 1.67 20.05 1.08
CA ILE A 181 1.33 20.49 -0.29
C ILE A 181 0.09 21.36 -0.25
N LEU A 182 -0.07 22.20 -1.26
CA LEU A 182 -1.27 22.98 -1.54
C LEU A 182 -1.91 22.42 -2.80
N GLN A 183 -3.21 22.22 -2.77
CA GLN A 183 -4.01 21.82 -3.93
C GLN A 183 -4.52 23.10 -4.60
N ILE A 184 -4.22 23.23 -5.88
CA ILE A 184 -4.75 24.29 -6.73
C ILE A 184 -5.84 23.67 -7.59
N GLU A 185 -7.09 23.99 -7.26
CA GLU A 185 -8.26 23.52 -8.02
C GLU A 185 -8.32 24.20 -9.37
N MET A 186 -8.47 23.43 -10.44
CA MET A 186 -8.62 23.91 -11.80
C MET A 186 -9.98 23.47 -12.37
N HIS A 187 -10.80 24.44 -12.80
CA HIS A 187 -12.17 24.17 -13.25
C HIS A 187 -12.32 23.19 -14.44
N PHE A 188 -11.30 23.06 -15.29
CA PHE A 188 -11.36 22.22 -16.49
C PHE A 188 -10.17 21.27 -16.66
N LEU A 189 -9.23 21.26 -15.71
CA LEU A 189 -8.03 20.44 -15.72
C LEU A 189 -7.93 19.68 -14.39
N PRO A 190 -7.17 18.57 -14.33
CA PRO A 190 -6.89 17.91 -13.07
C PRO A 190 -6.20 18.88 -12.10
N ASP A 191 -6.55 18.78 -10.81
CA ASP A 191 -5.96 19.58 -9.75
C ASP A 191 -4.45 19.46 -9.72
N VAL A 192 -3.77 20.56 -9.50
CA VAL A 192 -2.32 20.63 -9.40
C VAL A 192 -1.91 20.69 -7.93
N TYR A 193 -0.98 19.83 -7.54
CA TYR A 193 -0.42 19.79 -6.20
C TYR A 193 0.98 20.40 -6.22
N VAL A 194 1.18 21.46 -5.44
CA VAL A 194 2.47 22.15 -5.29
C VAL A 194 2.98 22.04 -3.86
N PRO A 195 4.29 21.93 -3.61
CA PRO A 195 4.84 21.99 -2.26
C PRO A 195 4.45 23.29 -1.57
N CYS A 196 4.08 23.23 -0.30
CA CYS A 196 3.77 24.41 0.50
C CYS A 196 5.00 25.30 0.60
N GLU A 197 4.90 26.57 0.23
CA GLU A 197 6.01 27.52 0.24
C GLU A 197 6.52 27.80 1.65
N VAL A 198 5.65 27.80 2.65
CA VAL A 198 6.00 28.09 4.05
C VAL A 198 6.82 26.97 4.68
N CYS A 199 6.35 25.73 4.60
CA CYS A 199 7.04 24.57 5.20
C CYS A 199 7.91 23.77 4.22
N LYS A 200 7.89 24.11 2.94
CA LYS A 200 8.65 23.43 1.86
C LYS A 200 8.46 21.89 1.88
N GLY A 201 7.22 21.48 2.14
CA GLY A 201 6.86 20.06 2.23
C GLY A 201 7.12 19.40 3.59
N ALA A 202 7.67 20.11 4.58
CA ALA A 202 8.00 19.54 5.88
C ALA A 202 6.80 19.26 6.79
N ARG A 203 5.60 19.81 6.50
CA ARG A 203 4.32 19.61 7.23
C ARG A 203 4.23 20.28 8.60
N TYR A 204 5.32 20.65 9.22
CA TYR A 204 5.41 21.23 10.56
C TYR A 204 5.87 22.68 10.54
N ASN A 205 5.60 23.40 11.62
CA ASN A 205 6.15 24.72 11.83
C ASN A 205 7.63 24.64 12.23
N ARG A 206 8.33 25.77 12.14
CA ARG A 206 9.76 25.87 12.41
C ARG A 206 10.14 25.39 13.82
N GLU A 207 9.37 25.78 14.81
CA GLU A 207 9.65 25.46 16.22
C GLU A 207 9.62 23.95 16.49
N THR A 208 8.65 23.23 15.86
CA THR A 208 8.56 21.77 15.98
C THR A 208 9.73 21.08 15.28
N LEU A 209 10.20 21.63 14.14
CA LEU A 209 11.33 21.09 13.39
C LEU A 209 12.69 21.31 14.08
N GLU A 210 12.79 22.24 15.02
CA GLU A 210 13.99 22.44 15.83
C GLU A 210 14.25 21.30 16.80
N VAL A 211 13.20 20.59 17.24
CA VAL A 211 13.34 19.43 18.11
C VAL A 211 13.91 18.25 17.32
N LYS A 212 14.99 17.68 17.82
CA LYS A 212 15.71 16.59 17.16
C LYS A 212 15.81 15.35 18.06
N TYR A 213 15.71 14.20 17.42
CA TYR A 213 16.06 12.91 17.98
C TYR A 213 17.15 12.26 17.12
N LYS A 214 18.28 11.87 17.69
CA LYS A 214 19.48 11.41 16.95
C LYS A 214 19.80 12.33 15.75
N GLU A 215 19.88 13.64 15.99
CA GLU A 215 20.19 14.71 15.00
C GLU A 215 19.18 14.86 13.85
N LYS A 216 18.03 14.20 13.90
CA LYS A 216 16.96 14.29 12.89
C LYS A 216 15.68 14.84 13.46
N ASN A 217 15.00 15.70 12.70
CA ASN A 217 13.70 16.18 13.07
C ASN A 217 12.60 15.22 12.61
N ILE A 218 11.37 15.43 13.05
CA ILE A 218 10.24 14.54 12.74
C ILE A 218 9.90 14.48 11.24
N SER A 219 10.11 15.56 10.48
CA SER A 219 9.91 15.57 9.03
C SER A 219 10.96 14.71 8.31
N ASP A 220 12.21 14.70 8.80
CA ASP A 220 13.27 13.85 8.25
C ASP A 220 12.96 12.36 8.48
N VAL A 221 12.36 12.03 9.61
CA VAL A 221 11.93 10.67 9.92
C VAL A 221 10.80 10.22 8.99
N LEU A 222 9.82 11.08 8.73
CA LEU A 222 8.70 10.77 7.82
C LEU A 222 9.12 10.62 6.35
N LYS A 223 10.29 11.11 5.96
CA LYS A 223 10.85 10.95 4.60
C LYS A 223 11.64 9.65 4.40
N ARG A 224 11.94 8.94 5.49
CA ARG A 224 12.70 7.68 5.44
C ARG A 224 11.85 6.55 4.91
N THR A 225 12.50 5.57 4.30
CA THR A 225 11.89 4.26 4.03
C THR A 225 11.66 3.51 5.34
N VAL A 226 10.82 2.48 5.31
CA VAL A 226 10.57 1.62 6.50
C VAL A 226 11.87 0.97 6.98
N GLU A 227 12.70 0.51 6.05
CA GLU A 227 14.00 -0.12 6.32
C GLU A 227 14.98 0.86 7.01
N GLU A 228 15.12 2.07 6.47
CA GLU A 228 15.95 3.11 7.08
C GLU A 228 15.43 3.56 8.45
N ALA A 229 14.10 3.61 8.62
CA ALA A 229 13.49 3.93 9.91
C ALA A 229 13.74 2.81 10.93
N GLY A 230 13.67 1.54 10.52
CA GLY A 230 14.01 0.39 11.37
C GLY A 230 15.43 0.49 11.93
N VAL A 231 16.41 0.78 11.07
CA VAL A 231 17.80 0.99 11.49
C VAL A 231 17.95 2.23 12.39
N PHE A 232 17.26 3.32 12.08
CA PHE A 232 17.33 4.57 12.84
C PHE A 232 16.79 4.43 14.28
N PHE A 233 15.71 3.68 14.47
CA PHE A 233 15.10 3.44 15.77
C PHE A 233 15.68 2.22 16.50
N ALA A 234 16.48 1.38 15.84
CA ALA A 234 17.23 0.32 16.52
C ALA A 234 18.15 0.94 17.58
N ASN A 235 18.24 0.31 18.75
CA ASN A 235 19.09 0.74 19.86
C ASN A 235 20.56 0.43 19.58
#